data_002803c67a3f9580f77ad43d4b191774
#
_entry.id   002803c67a3f9580f77ad43d4b191774
#
_cell.length_a   1.000
_cell.length_b   1.000
_cell.length_c   1.000
_cell.angle_alpha   90.00
_cell.angle_beta   90.00
_cell.angle_gamma   90.00
#
_symmetry.space_group_name_H-M   'P 1'
#
loop_
_entity.id
_entity.type
_entity.pdbx_description
1 polymer ?
#
loop_
_entity_poly.entity_id
_entity_poly.type
_entity_poly.pdbx_seq_one_letter_code
_entity_poly.pdbx_strand_id
1 'polypeptide(L)'
;IIETINAEGLAVTVKDAEGNAIPYVEKKKIMQPFGDRSGVVIEPMLTDQWFADAKTLAEPAIASVREGRTNFVPKNWEKTYFDWMENIEPWCISRQLWWGHQIPAWYGPDNEAFVASSEEEAQAAAETHYGKPVELTRDPDVLDTWFSSALWPFSTLGWPDNTPELAKYYQTDVLVTGFDIIFFWVARMMMMGLHFMKDEDGNPVEPFHTVYVHALVRDKNGQKMSKSKGNVIDPLDLIDEYGADALRFTLAIMAAQGRDVKLDPARIAGYRNFGTKVWNATRFGEMNGVKRDAGFDPENAKLTVNRWILTELSKTVSDVTTAIETQRFNEAAASLYRFVWNQVCDWYVELLKPIFMGEDEAAKAEAQACMAYVLEQSYALLHPFMPFMTEELWAHTAARDGLLAHGEWPVSGFADADAADEINWLVDLVSGLRSARSEMNVPPSATAPLIMVGANAVTSSRLARHEAAICRLARVESISTADLAPKGAAQIIVGEATACLPLGNLIDLGTEKARIEKAIVKNEQEKDRLGKKLSNEKFIANADPDVVAADRERHAELEG
;
A
#
# COMPACT_ATOMS: atom_id res chain seq x y z
N ILE A 1 -34.57 44.86 1.15
CA ILE A 1 -34.00 44.35 2.44
C ILE A 1 -33.49 45.51 3.29
N ILE A 2 -32.57 46.37 2.80
CA ILE A 2 -32.03 47.52 3.56
C ILE A 2 -33.16 48.46 3.97
N GLU A 3 -34.05 48.79 3.04
CA GLU A 3 -35.22 49.68 3.28
C GLU A 3 -36.19 49.07 4.32
N THR A 4 -36.42 47.74 4.27
CA THR A 4 -37.27 47.03 5.20
C THR A 4 -36.67 47.05 6.61
N ILE A 5 -35.40 46.70 6.73
CA ILE A 5 -34.67 46.69 8.01
C ILE A 5 -34.66 48.11 8.63
N ASN A 6 -34.54 49.16 7.80
CA ASN A 6 -34.61 50.54 8.25
C ASN A 6 -36.00 50.93 8.73
N ALA A 7 -37.04 50.54 7.99
CA ALA A 7 -38.41 50.86 8.32
C ALA A 7 -38.84 50.21 9.64
N GLU A 8 -38.28 49.06 9.97
CA GLU A 8 -38.50 48.33 11.22
C GLU A 8 -37.60 48.80 12.38
N GLY A 9 -36.70 49.77 12.13
CA GLY A 9 -35.82 50.31 13.16
C GLY A 9 -34.71 49.37 13.63
N LEU A 10 -34.42 48.31 12.88
CA LEU A 10 -33.44 47.27 13.21
C LEU A 10 -32.03 47.57 12.73
N ALA A 11 -31.83 48.62 11.92
CA ALA A 11 -30.52 49.02 11.40
C ALA A 11 -29.67 49.77 12.44
N VAL A 12 -28.38 49.42 12.53
CA VAL A 12 -27.42 50.29 13.21
C VAL A 12 -27.29 51.58 12.41
N THR A 13 -27.40 52.74 13.07
CA THR A 13 -27.31 54.04 12.45
C THR A 13 -25.99 54.73 12.73
N VAL A 14 -25.49 55.46 11.76
CA VAL A 14 -24.34 56.38 11.87
C VAL A 14 -24.80 57.78 11.49
N LYS A 15 -24.08 58.81 11.96
CA LYS A 15 -24.37 60.20 11.55
C LYS A 15 -23.68 60.52 10.23
N ASP A 16 -24.41 61.09 9.28
CA ASP A 16 -23.87 61.69 8.05
C ASP A 16 -23.13 63.02 8.32
N ALA A 17 -22.63 63.67 7.27
CA ALA A 17 -21.91 64.93 7.36
C ALA A 17 -22.77 66.09 7.88
N GLU A 18 -24.08 66.02 7.69
CA GLU A 18 -25.10 66.97 8.15
C GLU A 18 -25.65 66.65 9.55
N GLY A 19 -25.22 65.52 10.17
CA GLY A 19 -25.61 65.10 11.49
C GLY A 19 -26.89 64.25 11.56
N ASN A 20 -27.47 63.89 10.42
CA ASN A 20 -28.66 63.02 10.36
C ASN A 20 -28.29 61.56 10.61
N ALA A 21 -29.17 60.81 11.26
CA ALA A 21 -29.00 59.35 11.43
C ALA A 21 -29.32 58.63 10.13
N ILE A 22 -28.33 57.98 9.57
CA ILE A 22 -28.46 57.16 8.35
C ILE A 22 -28.07 55.70 8.71
N PRO A 23 -28.62 54.73 7.96
CA PRO A 23 -28.23 53.34 8.16
C PRO A 23 -26.74 53.12 7.89
N TYR A 24 -26.08 52.35 8.78
CA TYR A 24 -24.71 51.92 8.56
C TYR A 24 -24.68 50.83 7.50
N VAL A 25 -24.01 51.04 6.39
CA VAL A 25 -23.82 50.05 5.33
C VAL A 25 -22.33 49.87 5.06
N GLU A 26 -21.79 48.74 5.44
CA GLU A 26 -20.38 48.37 5.20
C GLU A 26 -20.26 47.65 3.86
N LYS A 27 -19.47 48.20 2.94
CA LYS A 27 -19.12 47.55 1.66
C LYS A 27 -17.89 46.67 1.86
N LYS A 28 -18.09 45.38 2.12
CA LYS A 28 -17.00 44.38 2.17
C LYS A 28 -17.33 43.14 1.37
N LYS A 29 -16.30 42.42 0.94
CA LYS A 29 -16.48 41.10 0.34
C LYS A 29 -16.86 40.12 1.45
N ILE A 30 -17.97 39.40 1.27
CA ILE A 30 -18.46 38.39 2.15
C ILE A 30 -18.27 37.04 1.45
N MET A 31 -17.69 36.05 2.16
CA MET A 31 -17.68 34.67 1.70
C MET A 31 -19.09 34.12 1.85
N GLN A 32 -19.74 33.77 0.74
CA GLN A 32 -21.06 33.15 0.75
C GLN A 32 -20.94 31.66 0.41
N PRO A 33 -21.69 30.78 1.09
CA PRO A 33 -21.74 29.37 0.72
C PRO A 33 -22.54 29.20 -0.58
N PHE A 34 -22.04 28.32 -1.44
CA PHE A 34 -22.70 27.89 -2.67
C PHE A 34 -22.95 26.39 -2.63
N GLY A 35 -24.06 25.95 -3.19
CA GLY A 35 -24.34 24.52 -3.35
C GLY A 35 -23.38 23.89 -4.35
N ASP A 36 -22.74 22.81 -3.95
CA ASP A 36 -21.72 22.09 -4.74
C ASP A 36 -22.21 21.67 -6.13
N ARG A 37 -23.50 21.34 -6.25
CA ARG A 37 -24.11 20.86 -7.49
C ARG A 37 -24.92 21.95 -8.20
N SER A 38 -25.58 22.80 -7.46
CA SER A 38 -26.47 23.83 -8.03
C SER A 38 -25.71 25.08 -8.44
N GLY A 39 -24.59 25.39 -7.80
CA GLY A 39 -23.84 26.63 -8.01
C GLY A 39 -24.58 27.89 -7.55
N VAL A 40 -25.71 27.74 -6.82
CA VAL A 40 -26.47 28.87 -6.29
C VAL A 40 -26.08 29.16 -4.85
N VAL A 41 -26.30 30.41 -4.42
CA VAL A 41 -26.07 30.83 -3.03
C VAL A 41 -26.99 30.05 -2.11
N ILE A 42 -26.43 29.52 -1.02
CA ILE A 42 -27.20 28.86 0.06
C ILE A 42 -27.50 29.93 1.11
N GLU A 43 -28.78 30.07 1.46
CA GLU A 43 -29.23 30.94 2.53
C GLU A 43 -29.62 30.08 3.75
N PRO A 44 -29.14 30.43 4.95
CA PRO A 44 -29.53 29.71 6.18
C PRO A 44 -31.02 29.94 6.48
N MET A 45 -31.71 28.85 6.85
CA MET A 45 -33.09 28.87 7.23
C MET A 45 -33.25 28.14 8.59
N LEU A 46 -34.00 28.71 9.47
CA LEU A 46 -34.35 28.05 10.74
C LEU A 46 -35.49 27.07 10.51
N THR A 47 -35.32 25.84 10.94
CA THR A 47 -36.34 24.80 10.94
C THR A 47 -36.07 23.84 12.09
N ASP A 48 -37.11 23.17 12.57
CA ASP A 48 -36.97 22.12 13.57
C ASP A 48 -36.21 20.93 12.97
N GLN A 49 -35.32 20.35 13.76
CA GLN A 49 -34.44 19.27 13.33
C GLN A 49 -34.37 18.19 14.40
N TRP A 50 -34.15 16.96 13.95
CA TRP A 50 -33.80 15.84 14.82
C TRP A 50 -32.32 15.81 15.10
N PHE A 51 -31.94 15.67 16.36
CA PHE A 51 -30.55 15.55 16.80
C PHE A 51 -30.35 14.27 17.61
N ALA A 52 -29.25 13.58 17.32
CA ALA A 52 -28.70 12.54 18.20
C ALA A 52 -27.78 13.19 19.24
N ASP A 53 -27.85 12.75 20.48
CA ASP A 53 -26.87 13.12 21.53
C ASP A 53 -25.54 12.40 21.29
N ALA A 54 -24.78 12.95 20.35
CA ALA A 54 -23.52 12.37 19.94
C ALA A 54 -22.48 12.34 21.07
N LYS A 55 -22.57 13.25 22.03
CA LYS A 55 -21.62 13.29 23.15
C LYS A 55 -21.78 12.07 24.05
N THR A 56 -22.99 11.72 24.45
CA THR A 56 -23.29 10.51 25.24
C THR A 56 -22.89 9.25 24.46
N LEU A 57 -23.18 9.20 23.15
CA LEU A 57 -22.82 8.07 22.30
C LEU A 57 -21.32 7.92 22.06
N ALA A 58 -20.55 9.01 22.12
CA ALA A 58 -19.12 9.01 21.91
C ALA A 58 -18.32 8.46 23.11
N GLU A 59 -18.81 8.58 24.33
CA GLU A 59 -18.09 8.16 25.55
C GLU A 59 -17.59 6.69 25.49
N PRO A 60 -18.45 5.67 25.23
CA PRO A 60 -18.00 4.30 25.12
C PRO A 60 -17.09 4.06 23.89
N ALA A 61 -17.28 4.81 22.82
CA ALA A 61 -16.46 4.70 21.61
C ALA A 61 -15.04 5.26 21.81
N ILE A 62 -14.91 6.36 22.57
CA ILE A 62 -13.63 6.91 23.01
C ILE A 62 -12.90 5.92 23.94
N ALA A 63 -13.63 5.35 24.91
CA ALA A 63 -13.08 4.38 25.85
C ALA A 63 -12.55 3.14 25.15
N SER A 64 -13.28 2.61 24.17
CA SER A 64 -12.88 1.44 23.38
C SER A 64 -11.52 1.62 22.72
N VAL A 65 -11.26 2.77 22.09
CA VAL A 65 -9.97 3.05 21.44
C VAL A 65 -8.86 3.30 22.48
N ARG A 66 -9.16 4.03 23.57
CA ARG A 66 -8.17 4.27 24.65
C ARG A 66 -7.70 2.99 25.33
N GLU A 67 -8.58 2.04 25.50
CA GLU A 67 -8.33 0.75 26.14
C GLU A 67 -7.77 -0.29 25.17
N GLY A 68 -7.67 0.04 23.90
CA GLY A 68 -7.12 -0.84 22.86
C GLY A 68 -8.07 -1.97 22.44
N ARG A 69 -9.37 -1.87 22.73
CA ARG A 69 -10.39 -2.82 22.25
C ARG A 69 -10.67 -2.62 20.76
N THR A 70 -10.57 -1.39 20.28
CA THR A 70 -10.48 -1.05 18.85
C THR A 70 -9.17 -0.32 18.59
N ASN A 71 -8.41 -0.74 17.56
CA ASN A 71 -7.09 -0.22 17.25
C ASN A 71 -7.05 0.35 15.83
N PHE A 72 -6.36 1.48 15.64
CA PHE A 72 -6.12 2.06 14.33
C PHE A 72 -4.77 1.63 13.75
N VAL A 73 -4.77 1.27 12.48
CA VAL A 73 -3.56 0.96 11.71
C VAL A 73 -3.52 1.85 10.47
N PRO A 74 -2.49 2.72 10.34
CA PRO A 74 -1.47 3.05 11.33
C PRO A 74 -1.99 3.87 12.52
N LYS A 75 -1.31 3.72 13.66
CA LYS A 75 -1.73 4.29 14.95
C LYS A 75 -1.85 5.84 14.98
N ASN A 76 -1.15 6.54 14.10
CA ASN A 76 -1.21 8.01 14.03
C ASN A 76 -2.65 8.55 13.77
N TRP A 77 -3.56 7.75 13.20
CA TRP A 77 -4.94 8.13 12.96
C TRP A 77 -5.82 8.14 14.21
N GLU A 78 -5.36 7.52 15.32
CA GLU A 78 -6.02 7.66 16.63
C GLU A 78 -6.14 9.12 17.05
N LYS A 79 -5.11 9.94 16.78
CA LYS A 79 -5.16 11.37 17.08
C LYS A 79 -6.32 12.07 16.37
N THR A 80 -6.47 11.83 15.06
CA THR A 80 -7.59 12.40 14.28
C THR A 80 -8.94 11.94 14.82
N TYR A 81 -9.06 10.67 15.21
CA TYR A 81 -10.27 10.13 15.82
C TYR A 81 -10.59 10.84 17.14
N PHE A 82 -9.64 10.97 18.07
CA PHE A 82 -9.83 11.65 19.35
C PHE A 82 -10.12 13.14 19.19
N ASP A 83 -9.40 13.84 18.29
CA ASP A 83 -9.62 15.27 18.04
C ASP A 83 -11.09 15.55 17.65
N TRP A 84 -11.73 14.65 16.90
CA TRP A 84 -13.14 14.75 16.54
C TRP A 84 -14.08 14.29 17.65
N MET A 85 -13.80 13.16 18.30
CA MET A 85 -14.73 12.53 19.24
C MET A 85 -14.79 13.26 20.59
N GLU A 86 -13.68 13.81 21.05
CA GLU A 86 -13.63 14.58 22.32
C GLU A 86 -14.29 15.96 22.21
N ASN A 87 -14.39 16.49 20.98
CA ASN A 87 -15.02 17.77 20.68
C ASN A 87 -16.31 17.62 19.87
N ILE A 88 -16.96 16.47 19.97
CA ILE A 88 -18.14 16.17 19.15
C ILE A 88 -19.33 17.05 19.54
N GLU A 89 -19.96 17.63 18.53
CA GLU A 89 -21.20 18.39 18.66
C GLU A 89 -22.44 17.51 18.40
N PRO A 90 -23.64 17.92 18.86
CA PRO A 90 -24.86 17.18 18.57
C PRO A 90 -25.04 16.93 17.08
N TRP A 91 -25.37 15.69 16.73
CA TRP A 91 -25.47 15.28 15.32
C TRP A 91 -26.91 15.50 14.83
N CYS A 92 -27.09 16.49 13.94
CA CYS A 92 -28.34 16.65 13.20
C CYS A 92 -28.52 15.48 12.24
N ILE A 93 -29.56 14.68 12.42
CA ILE A 93 -29.85 13.46 11.66
C ILE A 93 -30.97 13.62 10.63
N SER A 94 -31.70 14.74 10.63
CA SER A 94 -32.77 15.04 9.66
C SER A 94 -32.25 15.82 8.46
N ARG A 95 -32.85 15.56 7.30
CA ARG A 95 -32.52 16.22 6.02
C ARG A 95 -33.80 16.53 5.26
N GLN A 96 -33.90 17.74 4.72
CA GLN A 96 -35.00 18.22 3.88
C GLN A 96 -34.76 17.79 2.42
N LEU A 97 -34.80 16.48 2.16
CA LEU A 97 -34.58 15.87 0.85
C LEU A 97 -35.82 15.09 0.39
N TRP A 98 -36.02 15.00 -0.89
CA TRP A 98 -37.15 14.25 -1.47
C TRP A 98 -36.94 12.74 -1.46
N TRP A 99 -35.71 12.28 -1.36
CA TRP A 99 -35.35 10.87 -1.40
C TRP A 99 -34.47 10.49 -0.22
N GLY A 100 -34.85 9.41 0.44
CA GLY A 100 -34.14 8.84 1.58
C GLY A 100 -35.06 8.01 2.46
N HIS A 101 -34.54 7.61 3.62
CA HIS A 101 -35.31 6.93 4.65
C HIS A 101 -36.09 7.98 5.44
N GLN A 102 -37.39 8.07 5.21
CA GLN A 102 -38.27 9.02 5.92
C GLN A 102 -38.24 8.76 7.42
N ILE A 103 -38.15 9.83 8.21
CA ILE A 103 -38.09 9.73 9.66
C ILE A 103 -39.38 9.07 10.17
N PRO A 104 -39.26 8.01 11.01
CA PRO A 104 -40.42 7.25 11.50
C PRO A 104 -41.06 7.96 12.72
N ALA A 105 -41.50 9.20 12.52
CA ALA A 105 -42.15 10.02 13.53
C ALA A 105 -43.43 10.63 12.98
N TRP A 106 -44.45 10.71 13.81
CA TRP A 106 -45.74 11.29 13.50
C TRP A 106 -46.13 12.30 14.59
N TYR A 107 -46.66 13.44 14.19
CA TYR A 107 -47.01 14.54 15.07
C TYR A 107 -48.51 14.62 15.31
N GLY A 108 -48.89 14.75 16.56
CA GLY A 108 -50.24 15.03 16.97
C GLY A 108 -50.63 16.51 16.81
N PRO A 109 -51.87 16.87 17.16
CA PRO A 109 -52.41 18.23 17.00
C PRO A 109 -51.67 19.32 17.77
N ASP A 110 -50.94 18.98 18.80
CA ASP A 110 -50.13 19.85 19.67
C ASP A 110 -48.63 19.71 19.42
N ASN A 111 -48.26 19.09 18.29
CA ASN A 111 -46.88 18.76 17.90
C ASN A 111 -46.18 17.72 18.81
N GLU A 112 -46.92 16.95 19.62
CA GLU A 112 -46.36 15.80 20.32
C GLU A 112 -45.90 14.76 19.29
N ALA A 113 -44.66 14.25 19.45
CA ALA A 113 -44.04 13.33 18.49
C ALA A 113 -44.21 11.86 18.95
N PHE A 114 -44.74 11.03 18.07
CA PHE A 114 -44.86 9.57 18.24
C PHE A 114 -43.92 8.87 17.29
N VAL A 115 -42.85 8.28 17.84
CA VAL A 115 -41.88 7.50 17.07
C VAL A 115 -42.28 6.03 17.09
N ALA A 116 -42.48 5.44 15.91
CA ALA A 116 -42.93 4.06 15.76
C ALA A 116 -42.39 3.42 14.48
N SER A 117 -42.49 2.09 14.37
CA SER A 117 -42.06 1.36 13.17
C SER A 117 -43.10 1.43 12.04
N SER A 118 -44.36 1.74 12.38
CA SER A 118 -45.47 1.91 11.42
C SER A 118 -46.43 3.01 11.85
N GLU A 119 -47.27 3.46 10.91
CA GLU A 119 -48.30 4.45 11.16
C GLU A 119 -49.36 3.92 12.13
N GLU A 120 -49.69 2.62 12.06
CA GLU A 120 -50.64 1.96 12.94
C GLU A 120 -50.16 1.98 14.40
N GLU A 121 -48.88 1.70 14.63
CA GLU A 121 -48.29 1.77 15.97
C GLU A 121 -48.26 3.22 16.49
N ALA A 122 -47.92 4.18 15.63
CA ALA A 122 -47.94 5.59 16.00
C ALA A 122 -49.36 6.04 16.36
N GLN A 123 -50.36 5.61 15.60
CA GLN A 123 -51.77 5.90 15.87
C GLN A 123 -52.25 5.30 17.20
N ALA A 124 -51.88 4.05 17.49
CA ALA A 124 -52.22 3.41 18.78
C ALA A 124 -51.55 4.11 19.97
N ALA A 125 -50.30 4.55 19.81
CA ALA A 125 -49.59 5.32 20.83
C ALA A 125 -50.28 6.68 21.08
N ALA A 126 -50.66 7.37 20.01
CA ALA A 126 -51.37 8.64 20.08
C ALA A 126 -52.77 8.50 20.71
N GLU A 127 -53.55 7.47 20.36
CA GLU A 127 -54.84 7.18 20.98
C GLU A 127 -54.70 6.93 22.48
N THR A 128 -53.66 6.24 22.89
CA THR A 128 -53.35 6.02 24.30
C THR A 128 -53.01 7.34 25.01
N HIS A 129 -52.24 8.22 24.38
CA HIS A 129 -51.86 9.51 24.93
C HIS A 129 -53.01 10.47 25.04
N TYR A 130 -53.82 10.61 23.98
CA TYR A 130 -54.93 11.57 23.94
C TYR A 130 -56.26 11.04 24.48
N GLY A 131 -56.37 9.73 24.71
CA GLY A 131 -57.63 9.07 25.14
C GLY A 131 -58.72 9.05 24.06
N LYS A 132 -58.37 9.38 22.81
CA LYS A 132 -59.26 9.39 21.63
C LYS A 132 -58.47 9.33 20.35
N PRO A 133 -59.02 8.85 19.22
CA PRO A 133 -58.39 8.96 17.93
C PRO A 133 -58.10 10.42 17.56
N VAL A 134 -56.90 10.69 17.05
CA VAL A 134 -56.46 11.99 16.53
C VAL A 134 -55.80 11.80 15.16
N GLU A 135 -55.84 12.82 14.33
CA GLU A 135 -55.14 12.83 13.06
C GLU A 135 -53.64 13.08 13.31
N LEU A 136 -52.78 12.26 12.71
CA LEU A 136 -51.35 12.37 12.80
C LEU A 136 -50.76 12.85 11.48
N THR A 137 -49.73 13.66 11.56
CA THR A 137 -48.94 14.11 10.40
C THR A 137 -47.54 13.51 10.47
N ARG A 138 -47.15 12.74 9.44
CA ARG A 138 -45.82 12.16 9.40
C ARG A 138 -44.76 13.21 9.12
N ASP A 139 -43.61 13.06 9.76
CA ASP A 139 -42.44 13.90 9.52
C ASP A 139 -42.04 13.85 8.01
N PRO A 140 -41.93 15.01 7.32
CA PRO A 140 -41.58 15.04 5.89
C PRO A 140 -40.09 14.80 5.60
N ASP A 141 -39.25 14.92 6.63
CA ASP A 141 -37.80 14.82 6.48
C ASP A 141 -37.33 13.37 6.36
N VAL A 142 -36.11 13.21 5.86
CA VAL A 142 -35.43 11.92 5.76
C VAL A 142 -34.19 11.89 6.64
N LEU A 143 -33.76 10.69 7.01
CA LEU A 143 -32.54 10.51 7.79
C LEU A 143 -31.28 10.85 6.98
N ASP A 144 -30.27 11.37 7.66
CA ASP A 144 -28.92 11.51 7.13
C ASP A 144 -28.39 10.16 6.61
N THR A 145 -27.79 10.15 5.43
CA THR A 145 -27.17 8.97 4.83
C THR A 145 -26.21 8.26 5.80
N TRP A 146 -25.47 9.05 6.58
CA TRP A 146 -24.54 8.52 7.57
C TRP A 146 -25.21 7.84 8.76
N PHE A 147 -26.49 8.11 9.01
CA PHE A 147 -27.25 7.39 10.03
C PHE A 147 -27.45 5.92 9.62
N SER A 148 -27.93 5.67 8.41
CA SER A 148 -28.08 4.31 7.89
C SER A 148 -26.71 3.61 7.74
N SER A 149 -25.68 4.34 7.28
CA SER A 149 -24.33 3.81 7.18
C SER A 149 -23.73 3.40 8.53
N ALA A 150 -24.09 4.08 9.59
CA ALA A 150 -23.63 3.76 10.95
C ALA A 150 -24.19 2.44 11.50
N LEU A 151 -25.33 1.98 10.96
CA LEU A 151 -25.96 0.72 11.34
C LEU A 151 -25.40 -0.48 10.56
N TRP A 152 -24.62 -0.24 9.53
CA TRP A 152 -24.20 -1.25 8.55
C TRP A 152 -23.54 -2.51 9.16
N PRO A 153 -22.64 -2.43 10.16
CA PRO A 153 -21.97 -3.61 10.71
C PRO A 153 -22.91 -4.68 11.27
N PHE A 154 -24.12 -4.33 11.65
CA PHE A 154 -25.08 -5.24 12.27
C PHE A 154 -26.42 -5.30 11.52
N SER A 155 -26.90 -4.22 10.91
CA SER A 155 -28.16 -4.22 10.19
C SER A 155 -28.14 -5.11 8.96
N THR A 156 -27.00 -5.20 8.24
CA THR A 156 -26.84 -6.08 7.07
C THR A 156 -26.77 -7.56 7.44
N LEU A 157 -26.56 -7.87 8.72
CA LEU A 157 -26.54 -9.23 9.25
C LEU A 157 -27.90 -9.65 9.86
N GLY A 158 -28.92 -8.80 9.68
CA GLY A 158 -30.31 -9.09 10.06
C GLY A 158 -30.78 -8.46 11.37
N TRP A 159 -29.95 -7.67 12.08
CA TRP A 159 -30.43 -6.91 13.24
C TRP A 159 -31.67 -6.07 12.87
N PRO A 160 -32.73 -6.00 13.72
CA PRO A 160 -32.76 -6.34 15.15
C PRO A 160 -33.08 -7.81 15.48
N ASP A 161 -33.25 -8.68 14.47
CA ASP A 161 -33.49 -10.10 14.70
C ASP A 161 -32.20 -10.85 15.10
N ASN A 162 -32.35 -11.89 15.93
CA ASN A 162 -31.22 -12.78 16.28
C ASN A 162 -30.99 -13.80 15.16
N THR A 163 -30.22 -13.42 14.15
CA THR A 163 -29.88 -14.29 13.02
C THR A 163 -28.59 -15.08 13.25
N PRO A 164 -28.42 -16.25 12.61
CA PRO A 164 -27.15 -16.98 12.63
C PRO A 164 -25.97 -16.15 12.08
N GLU A 165 -26.23 -15.30 11.08
CA GLU A 165 -25.25 -14.41 10.47
C GLU A 165 -24.77 -13.35 11.46
N LEU A 166 -25.69 -12.74 12.20
CA LEU A 166 -25.34 -11.75 13.24
C LEU A 166 -24.51 -12.42 14.34
N ALA A 167 -24.93 -13.58 14.81
CA ALA A 167 -24.21 -14.34 15.86
C ALA A 167 -22.80 -14.78 15.42
N LYS A 168 -22.61 -15.04 14.11
CA LYS A 168 -21.34 -15.52 13.57
C LYS A 168 -20.38 -14.41 13.19
N TYR A 169 -20.86 -13.31 12.59
CA TYR A 169 -20.05 -12.31 11.91
C TYR A 169 -19.96 -10.97 12.60
N TYR A 170 -20.84 -10.67 13.56
CA TYR A 170 -20.65 -9.58 14.49
C TYR A 170 -19.98 -10.13 15.75
N GLN A 171 -18.93 -9.61 16.16
CA GLN A 171 -18.03 -8.52 15.85
C GLN A 171 -17.11 -8.87 14.65
N THR A 172 -16.80 -7.90 13.77
CA THR A 172 -15.85 -8.10 12.69
C THR A 172 -14.41 -7.83 13.15
N ASP A 173 -13.43 -8.44 12.46
CA ASP A 173 -12.02 -8.30 12.84
C ASP A 173 -11.42 -6.99 12.31
N VAL A 174 -11.63 -6.68 11.03
CA VAL A 174 -10.99 -5.55 10.36
C VAL A 174 -12.00 -4.73 9.55
N LEU A 175 -12.04 -3.42 9.83
CA LEU A 175 -12.68 -2.43 8.97
C LEU A 175 -11.60 -1.73 8.12
N VAL A 176 -11.76 -1.77 6.79
CA VAL A 176 -10.89 -1.04 5.86
C VAL A 176 -11.56 0.26 5.44
N THR A 177 -10.89 1.39 5.62
CA THR A 177 -11.46 2.73 5.38
C THR A 177 -10.44 3.74 4.88
N GLY A 178 -10.90 4.85 4.30
CA GLY A 178 -10.09 6.03 4.06
C GLY A 178 -10.06 6.96 5.29
N PHE A 179 -9.02 7.77 5.40
CA PHE A 179 -8.88 8.71 6.51
C PHE A 179 -9.95 9.82 6.48
N ASP A 180 -10.47 10.16 5.32
CA ASP A 180 -11.45 11.23 5.09
C ASP A 180 -12.85 10.90 5.63
N ILE A 181 -13.13 9.64 5.95
CA ILE A 181 -14.39 9.20 6.53
C ILE A 181 -14.26 8.58 7.93
N ILE A 182 -13.14 8.77 8.61
CA ILE A 182 -12.97 8.31 10.00
C ILE A 182 -14.08 8.87 10.89
N PHE A 183 -14.36 10.17 10.80
CA PHE A 183 -15.42 10.80 11.59
C PHE A 183 -16.81 10.43 11.09
N PHE A 184 -17.05 10.55 9.78
CA PHE A 184 -18.39 10.37 9.23
C PHE A 184 -18.89 8.94 9.24
N TRP A 185 -18.00 7.97 9.19
CA TRP A 185 -18.34 6.55 9.07
C TRP A 185 -17.85 5.72 10.25
N VAL A 186 -16.55 5.68 10.50
CA VAL A 186 -15.97 4.83 11.55
C VAL A 186 -16.51 5.20 12.92
N ALA A 187 -16.40 6.47 13.31
CA ALA A 187 -16.84 6.97 14.59
C ALA A 187 -18.34 6.72 14.81
N ARG A 188 -19.16 6.94 13.78
CA ARG A 188 -20.59 6.73 13.84
C ARG A 188 -20.98 5.26 13.94
N MET A 189 -20.29 4.36 13.23
CA MET A 189 -20.48 2.93 13.40
C MET A 189 -20.11 2.46 14.81
N MET A 190 -19.05 3.01 15.39
CA MET A 190 -18.66 2.70 16.77
C MET A 190 -19.69 3.20 17.77
N MET A 191 -20.19 4.43 17.63
CA MET A 191 -21.24 4.98 18.49
C MET A 191 -22.49 4.10 18.45
N MET A 192 -22.98 3.77 17.26
CA MET A 192 -24.21 2.98 17.10
C MET A 192 -24.00 1.51 17.49
N GLY A 193 -22.87 0.90 17.12
CA GLY A 193 -22.55 -0.47 17.50
C GLY A 193 -22.51 -0.65 19.02
N LEU A 194 -21.74 0.19 19.72
CA LEU A 194 -21.64 0.14 21.18
C LEU A 194 -22.93 0.50 21.90
N HIS A 195 -23.85 1.24 21.24
CA HIS A 195 -25.16 1.55 21.79
C HIS A 195 -26.15 0.38 21.66
N PHE A 196 -26.24 -0.20 20.47
CA PHE A 196 -27.27 -1.20 20.15
C PHE A 196 -26.85 -2.64 20.42
N MET A 197 -25.57 -2.95 20.21
CA MET A 197 -25.07 -4.32 20.32
C MET A 197 -24.52 -4.58 21.72
N LYS A 198 -25.06 -5.61 22.36
CA LYS A 198 -24.72 -6.00 23.73
C LYS A 198 -24.42 -7.50 23.78
N ASP A 199 -23.47 -7.89 24.65
CA ASP A 199 -23.26 -9.28 25.00
C ASP A 199 -24.37 -9.83 25.93
N GLU A 200 -24.25 -11.09 26.34
CA GLU A 200 -25.21 -11.76 27.22
C GLU A 200 -25.32 -11.11 28.61
N ASP A 201 -24.27 -10.42 29.05
CA ASP A 201 -24.21 -9.69 30.32
C ASP A 201 -24.66 -8.22 30.18
N GLY A 202 -25.03 -7.78 28.98
CA GLY A 202 -25.49 -6.42 28.67
C GLY A 202 -24.35 -5.41 28.44
N ASN A 203 -23.11 -5.86 28.33
CA ASN A 203 -21.99 -4.96 28.03
C ASN A 203 -21.96 -4.58 26.54
N PRO A 204 -21.52 -3.35 26.21
CA PRO A 204 -21.33 -2.93 24.82
C PRO A 204 -20.31 -3.79 24.08
N VAL A 205 -20.62 -4.15 22.82
CA VAL A 205 -19.72 -4.91 21.95
C VAL A 205 -19.31 -4.04 20.76
N GLU A 206 -18.02 -3.91 20.53
CA GLU A 206 -17.46 -3.13 19.43
C GLU A 206 -17.85 -3.73 18.08
N PRO A 207 -18.10 -2.88 17.05
CA PRO A 207 -18.39 -3.40 15.71
C PRO A 207 -17.17 -4.05 15.02
N PHE A 208 -15.95 -3.67 15.39
CA PHE A 208 -14.69 -4.20 14.82
C PHE A 208 -13.49 -3.96 15.74
N HIS A 209 -12.50 -4.86 15.68
CA HIS A 209 -11.27 -4.76 16.47
C HIS A 209 -10.24 -3.82 15.87
N THR A 210 -10.08 -3.83 14.55
CA THR A 210 -9.05 -3.08 13.85
C THR A 210 -9.65 -2.18 12.79
N VAL A 211 -9.22 -0.92 12.78
CA VAL A 211 -9.52 0.05 11.72
C VAL A 211 -8.27 0.25 10.89
N TYR A 212 -8.24 -0.40 9.71
CA TYR A 212 -7.16 -0.22 8.75
C TYR A 212 -7.45 0.98 7.85
N VAL A 213 -6.64 2.03 8.00
CA VAL A 213 -6.79 3.28 7.22
C VAL A 213 -5.88 3.22 6.00
N HIS A 214 -6.47 2.95 4.84
CA HIS A 214 -5.74 2.82 3.58
C HIS A 214 -5.32 4.17 3.00
N ALA A 215 -4.30 4.14 2.12
CA ALA A 215 -3.87 5.27 1.32
C ALA A 215 -4.94 5.65 0.27
N LEU A 216 -5.05 6.93 -0.06
CA LEU A 216 -5.87 7.37 -1.18
C LEU A 216 -5.08 7.32 -2.48
N VAL A 217 -5.74 6.93 -3.57
CA VAL A 217 -5.14 6.91 -4.90
C VAL A 217 -5.29 8.29 -5.54
N ARG A 218 -4.16 8.84 -5.98
CA ARG A 218 -4.05 10.12 -6.71
C ARG A 218 -3.52 9.87 -8.12
N ASP A 219 -3.69 10.84 -8.99
CA ASP A 219 -3.08 10.77 -10.33
C ASP A 219 -1.53 10.81 -10.25
N LYS A 220 -0.85 10.60 -11.37
CA LYS A 220 0.62 10.59 -11.46
C LYS A 220 1.29 11.88 -10.97
N ASN A 221 0.54 12.99 -10.96
CA ASN A 221 1.01 14.30 -10.49
C ASN A 221 0.69 14.53 -8.99
N GLY A 222 0.04 13.57 -8.32
CA GLY A 222 -0.37 13.67 -6.92
C GLY A 222 -1.66 14.47 -6.70
N GLN A 223 -2.43 14.78 -7.76
CA GLN A 223 -3.69 15.50 -7.63
C GLN A 223 -4.85 14.54 -7.29
N LYS A 224 -5.80 15.02 -6.48
CA LYS A 224 -7.04 14.29 -6.22
C LYS A 224 -7.80 14.08 -7.52
N MET A 225 -8.18 12.84 -7.79
CA MET A 225 -8.98 12.49 -8.97
C MET A 225 -10.41 13.00 -8.82
N SER A 226 -10.95 13.61 -9.87
CA SER A 226 -12.34 14.02 -9.94
C SER A 226 -12.84 14.03 -11.40
N LYS A 227 -14.12 13.72 -11.60
CA LYS A 227 -14.76 13.78 -12.93
C LYS A 227 -14.66 15.17 -13.55
N SER A 228 -14.76 16.23 -12.74
CA SER A 228 -14.68 17.61 -13.20
C SER A 228 -13.29 18.01 -13.74
N LYS A 229 -12.23 17.36 -13.25
CA LYS A 229 -10.85 17.57 -13.72
C LYS A 229 -10.46 16.66 -14.89
N GLY A 230 -11.27 15.64 -15.19
CA GLY A 230 -10.98 14.67 -16.25
C GLY A 230 -9.75 13.78 -15.99
N ASN A 231 -9.31 13.67 -14.73
CA ASN A 231 -8.14 12.89 -14.33
C ASN A 231 -8.51 11.61 -13.58
N VAL A 232 -9.74 11.17 -13.68
CA VAL A 232 -10.20 9.89 -13.11
C VAL A 232 -9.62 8.76 -13.95
N ILE A 233 -8.98 7.82 -13.28
CA ILE A 233 -8.47 6.59 -13.88
C ILE A 233 -9.50 5.49 -13.57
N ASP A 234 -10.06 4.88 -14.62
CA ASP A 234 -10.93 3.72 -14.43
C ASP A 234 -10.07 2.47 -14.21
N PRO A 235 -10.24 1.76 -13.09
CA PRO A 235 -9.49 0.54 -12.85
C PRO A 235 -9.79 -0.57 -13.87
N LEU A 236 -10.96 -0.57 -14.51
CA LEU A 236 -11.30 -1.56 -15.55
C LEU A 236 -10.44 -1.37 -16.79
N ASP A 237 -10.20 -0.14 -17.24
CA ASP A 237 -9.30 0.15 -18.36
C ASP A 237 -7.87 -0.34 -18.06
N LEU A 238 -7.41 -0.18 -16.82
CA LEU A 238 -6.09 -0.67 -16.40
C LEU A 238 -6.03 -2.20 -16.33
N ILE A 239 -7.12 -2.84 -15.94
CA ILE A 239 -7.22 -4.30 -15.91
C ILE A 239 -7.19 -4.86 -17.33
N ASP A 240 -7.90 -4.24 -18.25
CA ASP A 240 -7.94 -4.67 -19.66
C ASP A 240 -6.55 -4.51 -20.32
N GLU A 241 -5.80 -3.46 -20.01
CA GLU A 241 -4.49 -3.19 -20.60
C GLU A 241 -3.34 -3.99 -19.95
N TYR A 242 -3.33 -4.09 -18.61
CA TYR A 242 -2.19 -4.63 -17.85
C TYR A 242 -2.49 -5.94 -17.12
N GLY A 243 -3.74 -6.29 -16.94
CA GLY A 243 -4.19 -7.42 -16.14
C GLY A 243 -4.46 -7.07 -14.67
N ALA A 244 -5.43 -7.77 -14.06
CA ALA A 244 -5.84 -7.53 -12.67
C ALA A 244 -4.69 -7.73 -11.67
N ASP A 245 -3.88 -8.77 -11.84
CA ASP A 245 -2.76 -9.08 -10.94
C ASP A 245 -1.70 -7.96 -10.92
N ALA A 246 -1.40 -7.35 -12.08
CA ALA A 246 -0.45 -6.25 -12.16
C ALA A 246 -0.97 -5.01 -11.42
N LEU A 247 -2.24 -4.67 -11.56
CA LEU A 247 -2.86 -3.56 -10.83
C LEU A 247 -2.89 -3.83 -9.33
N ARG A 248 -3.33 -5.02 -8.89
CA ARG A 248 -3.39 -5.42 -7.48
C ARG A 248 -2.01 -5.35 -6.83
N PHE A 249 -1.00 -5.93 -7.46
CA PHE A 249 0.37 -5.90 -6.95
C PHE A 249 0.93 -4.49 -6.87
N THR A 250 0.66 -3.65 -7.89
CA THR A 250 1.06 -2.23 -7.90
C THR A 250 0.47 -1.48 -6.71
N LEU A 251 -0.84 -1.64 -6.49
CA LEU A 251 -1.51 -0.97 -5.37
C LEU A 251 -0.96 -1.45 -4.02
N ALA A 252 -0.76 -2.77 -3.86
CA ALA A 252 -0.22 -3.33 -2.63
C ALA A 252 1.18 -2.82 -2.30
N ILE A 253 2.12 -2.87 -3.27
CA ILE A 253 3.51 -2.48 -3.04
C ILE A 253 3.69 -0.96 -2.85
N MET A 254 2.79 -0.15 -3.41
CA MET A 254 2.82 1.31 -3.28
C MET A 254 2.08 1.84 -2.06
N ALA A 255 1.19 1.07 -1.47
CA ALA A 255 0.36 1.48 -0.33
C ALA A 255 1.14 1.48 0.98
N ALA A 256 2.19 2.31 1.08
CA ALA A 256 2.86 2.55 2.35
C ALA A 256 1.89 3.25 3.33
N GLN A 257 1.91 2.82 4.59
CA GLN A 257 1.04 3.38 5.62
C GLN A 257 1.22 4.90 5.74
N GLY A 258 0.11 5.64 5.73
CA GLY A 258 0.08 7.09 5.93
C GLY A 258 0.50 7.94 4.73
N ARG A 259 0.64 7.38 3.53
CA ARG A 259 0.97 8.12 2.31
C ARG A 259 0.01 7.80 1.18
N ASP A 260 -0.41 8.83 0.45
CA ASP A 260 -1.21 8.65 -0.76
C ASP A 260 -0.41 7.99 -1.88
N VAL A 261 -1.10 7.15 -2.67
CA VAL A 261 -0.52 6.44 -3.81
C VAL A 261 -0.62 7.32 -5.06
N LYS A 262 0.52 7.73 -5.61
CA LYS A 262 0.58 8.36 -6.94
C LYS A 262 0.58 7.26 -8.01
N LEU A 263 -0.59 7.00 -8.60
CA LEU A 263 -0.74 5.91 -9.57
C LEU A 263 -0.25 6.36 -10.95
N ASP A 264 0.80 5.68 -11.43
CA ASP A 264 1.37 5.84 -12.76
C ASP A 264 1.20 4.52 -13.54
N PRO A 265 0.55 4.52 -14.71
CA PRO A 265 0.42 3.34 -15.56
C PRO A 265 1.75 2.66 -15.91
N ALA A 266 2.85 3.43 -16.01
CA ALA A 266 4.17 2.88 -16.27
C ALA A 266 4.66 1.90 -15.17
N ARG A 267 4.26 2.14 -13.91
CA ARG A 267 4.56 1.21 -12.81
C ARG A 267 3.75 -0.09 -12.92
N ILE A 268 2.49 0.00 -13.34
CA ILE A 268 1.64 -1.17 -13.55
C ILE A 268 2.24 -2.05 -14.66
N ALA A 269 2.70 -1.43 -15.75
CA ALA A 269 3.43 -2.13 -16.83
C ALA A 269 4.68 -2.86 -16.30
N GLY A 270 5.42 -2.25 -15.36
CA GLY A 270 6.56 -2.88 -14.68
C GLY A 270 6.16 -4.15 -13.93
N TYR A 271 5.07 -4.12 -13.18
CA TYR A 271 4.61 -5.31 -12.44
C TYR A 271 3.89 -6.35 -13.32
N ARG A 272 3.31 -5.96 -14.47
CA ARG A 272 2.93 -6.92 -15.51
C ARG A 272 4.17 -7.70 -16.00
N ASN A 273 5.29 -7.02 -16.23
CA ASN A 273 6.55 -7.67 -16.62
C ASN A 273 7.09 -8.60 -15.53
N PHE A 274 6.87 -8.26 -14.25
CA PHE A 274 7.15 -9.16 -13.14
C PHE A 274 6.36 -10.45 -13.25
N GLY A 275 5.06 -10.39 -13.46
CA GLY A 275 4.22 -11.57 -13.70
C GLY A 275 4.71 -12.39 -14.91
N THR A 276 5.04 -11.74 -16.02
CA THR A 276 5.62 -12.39 -17.20
C THR A 276 6.93 -13.12 -16.87
N LYS A 277 7.74 -12.55 -15.98
CA LYS A 277 9.03 -13.16 -15.58
C LYS A 277 8.80 -14.42 -14.73
N VAL A 278 7.84 -14.41 -13.82
CA VAL A 278 7.42 -15.59 -13.04
C VAL A 278 6.93 -16.69 -13.99
N TRP A 279 6.06 -16.36 -14.93
CA TRP A 279 5.58 -17.29 -15.95
C TRP A 279 6.72 -17.93 -16.73
N ASN A 280 7.68 -17.12 -17.20
CA ASN A 280 8.83 -17.61 -17.96
C ASN A 280 9.77 -18.48 -17.12
N ALA A 281 9.93 -18.20 -15.83
CA ALA A 281 10.70 -19.06 -14.91
C ALA A 281 10.03 -20.44 -14.75
N THR A 282 8.71 -20.48 -14.66
CA THR A 282 7.93 -21.73 -14.63
C THR A 282 8.13 -22.52 -15.94
N ARG A 283 7.95 -21.88 -17.10
CA ARG A 283 8.17 -22.53 -18.40
C ARG A 283 9.60 -23.05 -18.57
N PHE A 284 10.60 -22.29 -18.10
CA PHE A 284 11.99 -22.76 -18.10
C PHE A 284 12.12 -24.05 -17.26
N GLY A 285 11.50 -24.11 -16.10
CA GLY A 285 11.45 -25.31 -15.28
C GLY A 285 10.84 -26.52 -16.03
N GLU A 286 9.66 -26.33 -16.62
CA GLU A 286 8.99 -27.38 -17.39
C GLU A 286 9.85 -27.92 -18.54
N MET A 287 10.49 -27.02 -19.30
CA MET A 287 11.38 -27.40 -20.41
C MET A 287 12.59 -28.19 -19.94
N ASN A 288 12.97 -28.07 -18.66
CA ASN A 288 14.08 -28.80 -18.04
C ASN A 288 13.60 -29.96 -17.16
N GLY A 289 12.34 -30.39 -17.30
CA GLY A 289 11.80 -31.56 -16.60
C GLY A 289 11.45 -31.33 -15.13
N VAL A 290 11.36 -30.06 -14.69
CA VAL A 290 10.92 -29.70 -13.33
C VAL A 290 9.48 -30.15 -13.17
N LYS A 291 9.24 -30.98 -12.14
CA LYS A 291 7.92 -31.50 -11.78
C LYS A 291 7.80 -31.55 -10.27
N ARG A 292 6.59 -31.38 -9.79
CA ARG A 292 6.28 -31.52 -8.37
C ARG A 292 6.73 -32.90 -7.87
N ASP A 293 7.50 -32.89 -6.81
CA ASP A 293 7.81 -34.06 -6.00
C ASP A 293 7.17 -33.90 -4.63
N ALA A 294 6.11 -34.66 -4.37
CA ALA A 294 5.40 -34.61 -3.08
C ALA A 294 6.24 -35.14 -1.91
N GLY A 295 7.33 -35.84 -2.19
CA GLY A 295 8.27 -36.38 -1.19
C GLY A 295 9.51 -35.50 -1.00
N PHE A 296 9.62 -34.38 -1.69
CA PHE A 296 10.77 -33.48 -1.51
C PHE A 296 10.78 -32.86 -0.11
N ASP A 297 11.88 -33.06 0.57
CA ASP A 297 12.15 -32.51 1.91
C ASP A 297 13.36 -31.57 1.81
N PRO A 298 13.21 -30.26 2.10
CA PRO A 298 14.30 -29.29 2.09
C PRO A 298 15.55 -29.72 2.89
N GLU A 299 15.38 -30.46 3.99
CA GLU A 299 16.49 -30.91 4.83
C GLU A 299 17.41 -31.91 4.11
N ASN A 300 16.91 -32.61 3.12
CA ASN A 300 17.66 -33.56 2.33
C ASN A 300 18.43 -32.97 1.16
N ALA A 301 18.28 -31.64 0.85
CA ALA A 301 18.99 -30.97 -0.20
C ALA A 301 20.50 -30.94 0.06
N LYS A 302 21.31 -31.25 -0.95
CA LYS A 302 22.77 -31.35 -0.88
C LYS A 302 23.49 -30.27 -1.68
N LEU A 303 22.88 -29.83 -2.79
CA LEU A 303 23.48 -28.82 -3.63
C LEU A 303 23.47 -27.45 -2.93
N THR A 304 24.64 -26.81 -2.85
CA THR A 304 24.78 -25.50 -2.19
C THR A 304 23.81 -24.47 -2.73
N VAL A 305 23.57 -24.46 -4.04
CA VAL A 305 22.62 -23.55 -4.69
C VAL A 305 21.17 -23.81 -4.26
N ASN A 306 20.80 -25.07 -4.02
CA ASN A 306 19.47 -25.43 -3.51
C ASN A 306 19.33 -25.05 -2.04
N ARG A 307 20.31 -25.33 -1.20
CA ARG A 307 20.33 -24.95 0.21
C ARG A 307 20.28 -23.44 0.40
N TRP A 308 20.97 -22.68 -0.44
CA TRP A 308 20.89 -21.22 -0.48
C TRP A 308 19.47 -20.74 -0.77
N ILE A 309 18.85 -21.17 -1.88
CA ILE A 309 17.52 -20.66 -2.25
C ILE A 309 16.43 -21.07 -1.25
N LEU A 310 16.56 -22.26 -0.63
CA LEU A 310 15.67 -22.71 0.44
C LEU A 310 15.83 -21.85 1.71
N THR A 311 17.06 -21.43 2.04
CA THR A 311 17.32 -20.48 3.13
C THR A 311 16.68 -19.12 2.85
N GLU A 312 16.85 -18.58 1.64
CA GLU A 312 16.26 -17.29 1.23
C GLU A 312 14.72 -17.38 1.16
N LEU A 313 14.18 -18.51 0.71
CA LEU A 313 12.74 -18.77 0.75
C LEU A 313 12.21 -18.74 2.20
N SER A 314 12.88 -19.44 3.11
CA SER A 314 12.49 -19.49 4.53
C SER A 314 12.46 -18.11 5.18
N LYS A 315 13.47 -17.27 4.92
CA LYS A 315 13.48 -15.85 5.35
C LYS A 315 12.31 -15.08 4.75
N THR A 316 12.06 -15.26 3.45
CA THR A 316 10.96 -14.59 2.76
C THR A 316 9.60 -15.00 3.32
N VAL A 317 9.38 -16.28 3.62
CA VAL A 317 8.15 -16.77 4.28
C VAL A 317 7.94 -16.05 5.60
N SER A 318 8.98 -15.97 6.44
CA SER A 318 8.91 -15.29 7.74
C SER A 318 8.59 -13.79 7.59
N ASP A 319 9.31 -13.10 6.68
CA ASP A 319 9.13 -11.66 6.44
C ASP A 319 7.72 -11.35 5.93
N VAL A 320 7.24 -12.12 4.95
CA VAL A 320 5.92 -11.94 4.34
C VAL A 320 4.82 -12.24 5.34
N THR A 321 4.92 -13.33 6.10
CA THR A 321 3.97 -13.69 7.15
C THR A 321 3.86 -12.58 8.19
N THR A 322 5.00 -12.15 8.73
CA THR A 322 5.03 -11.05 9.71
C THR A 322 4.45 -9.75 9.14
N ALA A 323 4.77 -9.43 7.90
CA ALA A 323 4.26 -8.22 7.26
C ALA A 323 2.73 -8.27 7.03
N ILE A 324 2.17 -9.43 6.67
CA ILE A 324 0.73 -9.61 6.53
C ILE A 324 0.04 -9.54 7.89
N GLU A 325 0.55 -10.25 8.90
CA GLU A 325 0.00 -10.26 10.26
C GLU A 325 0.00 -8.87 10.91
N THR A 326 1.02 -8.07 10.60
CA THR A 326 1.13 -6.66 11.06
C THR A 326 0.55 -5.65 10.07
N GLN A 327 -0.18 -6.11 9.05
CA GLN A 327 -0.88 -5.31 8.04
C GLN A 327 0.03 -4.33 7.25
N ARG A 328 1.32 -4.70 7.09
CA ARG A 328 2.30 -3.97 6.27
C ARG A 328 2.40 -4.58 4.87
N PHE A 329 1.30 -4.54 4.14
CA PHE A 329 1.16 -5.22 2.84
C PHE A 329 2.19 -4.77 1.79
N ASN A 330 2.61 -3.51 1.83
CA ASN A 330 3.68 -2.99 0.97
C ASN A 330 5.03 -3.66 1.24
N GLU A 331 5.36 -3.97 2.49
CA GLU A 331 6.59 -4.67 2.85
C GLU A 331 6.54 -6.14 2.42
N ALA A 332 5.38 -6.80 2.60
CA ALA A 332 5.16 -8.15 2.09
C ALA A 332 5.38 -8.23 0.57
N ALA A 333 4.71 -7.34 -0.19
CA ALA A 333 4.86 -7.28 -1.64
C ALA A 333 6.30 -6.96 -2.08
N ALA A 334 7.01 -6.07 -1.37
CA ALA A 334 8.39 -5.74 -1.66
C ALA A 334 9.36 -6.90 -1.37
N SER A 335 9.13 -7.66 -0.28
CA SER A 335 9.92 -8.86 0.04
C SER A 335 9.72 -9.94 -1.03
N LEU A 336 8.48 -10.19 -1.44
CA LEU A 336 8.13 -11.11 -2.53
C LEU A 336 8.79 -10.71 -3.86
N TYR A 337 8.72 -9.43 -4.19
CA TYR A 337 9.36 -8.94 -5.42
C TYR A 337 10.87 -9.19 -5.41
N ARG A 338 11.56 -8.86 -4.30
CA ARG A 338 13.01 -9.10 -4.17
C ARG A 338 13.36 -10.58 -4.27
N PHE A 339 12.64 -11.44 -3.56
CA PHE A 339 12.89 -12.88 -3.61
C PHE A 339 12.66 -13.45 -5.02
N VAL A 340 11.47 -13.26 -5.55
CA VAL A 340 11.09 -13.92 -6.82
C VAL A 340 11.83 -13.31 -8.01
N TRP A 341 11.91 -11.97 -8.10
CA TRP A 341 12.61 -11.34 -9.23
C TRP A 341 14.12 -11.50 -9.13
N ASN A 342 14.73 -11.04 -8.01
CA ASN A 342 16.17 -10.94 -7.93
C ASN A 342 16.82 -12.29 -7.59
N GLN A 343 16.25 -13.08 -6.65
CA GLN A 343 16.90 -14.32 -6.22
C GLN A 343 16.48 -15.51 -7.09
N VAL A 344 15.18 -15.76 -7.28
CA VAL A 344 14.72 -16.92 -8.08
C VAL A 344 15.01 -16.71 -9.56
N CYS A 345 14.48 -15.62 -10.16
CA CYS A 345 14.54 -15.44 -11.61
C CYS A 345 15.92 -15.01 -12.12
N ASP A 346 16.60 -14.08 -11.42
CA ASP A 346 17.89 -13.53 -11.91
C ASP A 346 19.07 -14.42 -11.57
N TRP A 347 19.03 -15.15 -10.46
CA TRP A 347 20.16 -15.93 -9.99
C TRP A 347 19.91 -17.43 -9.96
N TYR A 348 18.90 -17.91 -9.25
CA TYR A 348 18.69 -19.36 -9.08
C TYR A 348 18.52 -20.06 -10.44
N VAL A 349 17.63 -19.55 -11.27
CA VAL A 349 17.43 -20.07 -12.64
C VAL A 349 18.75 -20.10 -13.44
N GLU A 350 19.57 -19.05 -13.35
CA GLU A 350 20.85 -18.98 -14.07
C GLU A 350 21.88 -19.97 -13.51
N LEU A 351 21.92 -20.15 -12.20
CA LEU A 351 22.82 -21.09 -11.53
C LEU A 351 22.42 -22.55 -11.78
N LEU A 352 21.14 -22.84 -12.00
CA LEU A 352 20.68 -24.18 -12.35
C LEU A 352 20.98 -24.60 -13.79
N LYS A 353 21.17 -23.66 -14.74
CA LYS A 353 21.41 -24.01 -16.15
C LYS A 353 22.57 -24.97 -16.36
N PRO A 354 23.75 -24.80 -15.75
CA PRO A 354 24.84 -25.79 -15.87
C PRO A 354 24.48 -27.17 -15.32
N ILE A 355 23.70 -27.22 -14.23
CA ILE A 355 23.26 -28.47 -13.61
C ILE A 355 22.31 -29.21 -14.54
N PHE A 356 21.33 -28.53 -15.12
CA PHE A 356 20.39 -29.14 -16.07
C PHE A 356 21.05 -29.60 -17.38
N MET A 357 22.13 -28.97 -17.79
CA MET A 357 22.90 -29.34 -18.98
C MET A 357 24.02 -30.37 -18.68
N GLY A 358 24.28 -30.64 -17.39
CA GLY A 358 25.34 -31.55 -16.95
C GLY A 358 24.97 -33.03 -17.14
N GLU A 359 25.88 -33.91 -16.77
CA GLU A 359 25.72 -35.38 -16.84
C GLU A 359 25.38 -36.01 -15.50
N ASP A 360 25.42 -35.24 -14.40
CA ASP A 360 25.07 -35.72 -13.05
C ASP A 360 23.55 -35.75 -12.88
N GLU A 361 22.99 -36.93 -13.13
CA GLU A 361 21.53 -37.15 -13.03
C GLU A 361 21.00 -37.00 -11.60
N ALA A 362 21.83 -37.24 -10.57
CA ALA A 362 21.41 -37.08 -9.17
C ALA A 362 21.30 -35.56 -8.82
N ALA A 363 22.28 -34.78 -9.21
CA ALA A 363 22.26 -33.33 -9.07
C ALA A 363 21.09 -32.70 -9.86
N LYS A 364 20.86 -33.20 -11.08
CA LYS A 364 19.74 -32.74 -11.92
C LYS A 364 18.39 -33.03 -11.26
N ALA A 365 18.18 -34.25 -10.77
CA ALA A 365 16.93 -34.65 -10.11
C ALA A 365 16.67 -33.81 -8.86
N GLU A 366 17.70 -33.60 -8.01
CA GLU A 366 17.56 -32.72 -6.83
C GLU A 366 17.21 -31.29 -7.25
N ALA A 367 17.90 -30.72 -8.25
CA ALA A 367 17.63 -29.37 -8.73
C ALA A 367 16.20 -29.21 -9.29
N GLN A 368 15.70 -30.23 -10.00
CA GLN A 368 14.34 -30.25 -10.52
C GLN A 368 13.30 -30.25 -9.38
N ALA A 369 13.47 -31.13 -8.39
CA ALA A 369 12.57 -31.23 -7.25
C ALA A 369 12.59 -29.95 -6.39
N CYS A 370 13.79 -29.41 -6.10
CA CYS A 370 13.94 -28.17 -5.34
C CYS A 370 13.33 -26.97 -6.09
N MET A 371 13.56 -26.85 -7.40
CA MET A 371 12.97 -25.75 -8.20
C MET A 371 11.44 -25.84 -8.21
N ALA A 372 10.88 -27.02 -8.35
CA ALA A 372 9.43 -27.22 -8.27
C ALA A 372 8.89 -26.73 -6.92
N TYR A 373 9.53 -27.14 -5.82
CA TYR A 373 9.15 -26.72 -4.47
C TYR A 373 9.22 -25.20 -4.30
N VAL A 374 10.33 -24.57 -4.70
CA VAL A 374 10.52 -23.10 -4.59
C VAL A 374 9.46 -22.33 -5.39
N LEU A 375 9.13 -22.81 -6.59
CA LEU A 375 8.08 -22.19 -7.41
C LEU A 375 6.70 -22.34 -6.75
N GLU A 376 6.35 -23.52 -6.25
CA GLU A 376 5.07 -23.76 -5.55
C GLU A 376 4.91 -22.86 -4.32
N GLN A 377 5.94 -22.75 -3.49
CA GLN A 377 5.93 -21.87 -2.32
C GLN A 377 5.83 -20.39 -2.76
N SER A 378 6.50 -20.00 -3.86
CA SER A 378 6.40 -18.66 -4.43
C SER A 378 4.99 -18.33 -4.90
N TYR A 379 4.28 -19.30 -5.53
CA TYR A 379 2.88 -19.08 -5.94
C TYR A 379 1.98 -18.87 -4.72
N ALA A 380 2.13 -19.69 -3.68
CA ALA A 380 1.34 -19.57 -2.45
C ALA A 380 1.55 -18.20 -1.77
N LEU A 381 2.82 -17.75 -1.66
CA LEU A 381 3.15 -16.45 -1.07
C LEU A 381 2.66 -15.26 -1.91
N LEU A 382 2.68 -15.38 -3.25
CA LEU A 382 2.20 -14.35 -4.17
C LEU A 382 0.67 -14.31 -4.28
N HIS A 383 -0.01 -15.41 -3.96
CA HIS A 383 -1.44 -15.57 -4.22
C HIS A 383 -2.33 -14.46 -3.63
N PRO A 384 -2.12 -13.95 -2.40
CA PRO A 384 -2.90 -12.83 -1.87
C PRO A 384 -2.81 -11.56 -2.72
N PHE A 385 -1.73 -11.38 -3.46
CA PHE A 385 -1.46 -10.20 -4.28
C PHE A 385 -1.79 -10.40 -5.76
N MET A 386 -1.49 -11.58 -6.31
CA MET A 386 -1.60 -11.93 -7.73
C MET A 386 -2.37 -13.26 -7.92
N PRO A 387 -3.65 -13.32 -7.50
CA PRO A 387 -4.39 -14.58 -7.39
C PRO A 387 -4.61 -15.29 -8.74
N PHE A 388 -4.84 -14.57 -9.82
CA PHE A 388 -5.20 -15.19 -11.09
C PHE A 388 -4.04 -15.94 -11.73
N MET A 389 -2.88 -15.30 -11.81
CA MET A 389 -1.69 -15.92 -12.40
C MET A 389 -1.18 -17.08 -11.54
N THR A 390 -1.17 -16.92 -10.23
CA THR A 390 -0.66 -17.95 -9.33
C THR A 390 -1.57 -19.17 -9.28
N GLU A 391 -2.88 -19.00 -9.35
CA GLU A 391 -3.84 -20.09 -9.48
C GLU A 391 -3.62 -20.87 -10.77
N GLU A 392 -3.46 -20.16 -11.90
CA GLU A 392 -3.20 -20.79 -13.19
C GLU A 392 -1.89 -21.57 -13.19
N LEU A 393 -0.80 -21.00 -12.68
CA LEU A 393 0.50 -21.68 -12.59
C LEU A 393 0.45 -22.88 -11.64
N TRP A 394 -0.28 -22.77 -10.54
CA TRP A 394 -0.49 -23.86 -9.60
C TRP A 394 -1.21 -25.04 -10.24
N ALA A 395 -2.30 -24.77 -10.94
CA ALA A 395 -3.08 -25.80 -11.65
C ALA A 395 -2.29 -26.41 -12.82
N HIS A 396 -1.48 -25.59 -13.53
CA HIS A 396 -0.74 -26.01 -14.72
C HIS A 396 0.46 -26.90 -14.39
N THR A 397 1.15 -26.64 -13.28
CA THR A 397 2.41 -27.34 -12.93
C THR A 397 2.23 -28.72 -12.31
N ALA A 398 1.04 -29.07 -11.83
CA ALA A 398 0.72 -30.39 -11.31
C ALA A 398 -0.78 -30.65 -11.26
N ALA A 399 -1.19 -31.93 -11.25
CA ALA A 399 -2.57 -32.31 -10.92
C ALA A 399 -2.90 -31.90 -9.47
N ARG A 400 -4.05 -31.26 -9.25
CA ARG A 400 -4.49 -30.70 -7.97
C ARG A 400 -5.95 -31.09 -7.70
N ASP A 401 -6.26 -31.34 -6.44
CA ASP A 401 -7.62 -31.65 -5.99
C ASP A 401 -8.41 -30.40 -5.55
N GLY A 402 -7.81 -29.20 -5.64
CA GLY A 402 -8.42 -27.96 -5.18
C GLY A 402 -7.71 -26.72 -5.70
N LEU A 403 -8.23 -25.57 -5.28
CA LEU A 403 -7.66 -24.26 -5.60
C LEU A 403 -6.49 -23.91 -4.65
N LEU A 404 -5.52 -23.17 -5.16
CA LEU A 404 -4.45 -22.60 -4.35
C LEU A 404 -4.97 -21.72 -3.21
N ALA A 405 -6.09 -21.02 -3.46
CA ALA A 405 -6.78 -20.21 -2.46
C ALA A 405 -7.16 -20.97 -1.18
N HIS A 406 -7.31 -22.31 -1.26
CA HIS A 406 -7.59 -23.20 -0.13
C HIS A 406 -6.35 -23.99 0.33
N GLY A 407 -5.19 -23.70 -0.25
CA GLY A 407 -3.93 -24.33 0.09
C GLY A 407 -3.39 -23.89 1.45
N GLU A 408 -2.46 -24.67 1.98
CA GLU A 408 -1.76 -24.30 3.21
C GLU A 408 -0.78 -23.15 2.97
N TRP A 409 -0.67 -22.27 3.97
CA TRP A 409 0.31 -21.20 3.94
C TRP A 409 1.72 -21.76 4.12
N PRO A 410 2.73 -21.28 3.35
CA PRO A 410 4.11 -21.72 3.47
C PRO A 410 4.67 -21.58 4.89
N VAL A 411 5.43 -22.58 5.34
CA VAL A 411 6.07 -22.58 6.65
C VAL A 411 7.57 -22.35 6.49
N SER A 412 8.13 -21.46 7.30
CA SER A 412 9.58 -21.25 7.39
C SER A 412 10.21 -22.23 8.38
N GLY A 413 11.48 -22.57 8.18
CA GLY A 413 12.21 -23.44 9.12
C GLY A 413 13.57 -23.85 8.63
N PHE A 414 13.77 -23.96 7.31
CA PHE A 414 15.07 -24.34 6.75
C PHE A 414 16.08 -23.18 6.83
N ALA A 415 17.30 -23.48 7.27
CA ALA A 415 18.40 -22.50 7.29
C ALA A 415 19.76 -23.18 7.08
N ASP A 416 20.52 -22.67 6.14
CA ASP A 416 21.93 -23.02 5.94
C ASP A 416 22.74 -21.73 5.71
N ALA A 417 23.35 -21.24 6.78
CA ALA A 417 24.10 -19.98 6.74
C ALA A 417 25.34 -20.09 5.83
N ASP A 418 26.03 -21.22 5.81
CA ASP A 418 27.24 -21.42 5.00
C ASP A 418 26.91 -21.41 3.51
N ALA A 419 25.83 -22.09 3.11
CA ALA A 419 25.35 -22.08 1.73
C ALA A 419 24.86 -20.68 1.32
N ALA A 420 24.18 -19.96 2.21
CA ALA A 420 23.75 -18.60 1.96
C ALA A 420 24.94 -17.64 1.77
N ASP A 421 25.94 -17.70 2.66
CA ASP A 421 27.13 -16.86 2.57
C ASP A 421 27.95 -17.15 1.31
N GLU A 422 28.04 -18.42 0.91
CA GLU A 422 28.80 -18.82 -0.28
C GLU A 422 28.14 -18.30 -1.56
N ILE A 423 26.85 -18.53 -1.74
CA ILE A 423 26.16 -18.11 -2.97
C ILE A 423 25.93 -16.59 -3.01
N ASN A 424 25.65 -15.93 -1.88
CA ASN A 424 25.56 -14.46 -1.83
C ASN A 424 26.91 -13.82 -2.18
N TRP A 425 28.04 -14.37 -1.70
CA TRP A 425 29.37 -13.95 -2.14
C TRP A 425 29.55 -14.09 -3.66
N LEU A 426 29.10 -15.20 -4.26
CA LEU A 426 29.13 -15.41 -5.72
C LEU A 426 28.27 -14.35 -6.45
N VAL A 427 27.09 -14.07 -5.95
CA VAL A 427 26.18 -13.04 -6.47
C VAL A 427 26.83 -11.67 -6.44
N ASP A 428 27.46 -11.31 -5.33
CA ASP A 428 28.14 -10.01 -5.15
C ASP A 428 29.33 -9.88 -6.09
N LEU A 429 30.17 -10.91 -6.22
CA LEU A 429 31.29 -10.93 -7.13
C LEU A 429 30.84 -10.73 -8.59
N VAL A 430 29.88 -11.52 -9.04
CA VAL A 430 29.40 -11.45 -10.44
C VAL A 430 28.68 -10.11 -10.70
N SER A 431 27.90 -9.62 -9.74
CA SER A 431 27.23 -8.32 -9.85
C SER A 431 28.22 -7.17 -9.92
N GLY A 432 29.22 -7.15 -9.05
CA GLY A 432 30.30 -6.16 -9.07
C GLY A 432 31.07 -6.15 -10.40
N LEU A 433 31.42 -7.34 -10.92
CA LEU A 433 32.08 -7.47 -12.22
C LEU A 433 31.19 -6.96 -13.37
N ARG A 434 29.88 -7.24 -13.35
CA ARG A 434 28.93 -6.74 -14.37
C ARG A 434 28.77 -5.22 -14.30
N SER A 435 28.69 -4.65 -13.10
CA SER A 435 28.63 -3.20 -12.90
C SER A 435 29.86 -2.50 -13.43
N ALA A 436 31.07 -2.98 -13.04
CA ALA A 436 32.32 -2.42 -13.53
C ALA A 436 32.45 -2.49 -15.06
N ARG A 437 32.04 -3.59 -15.68
CA ARG A 437 31.99 -3.72 -17.14
C ARG A 437 31.03 -2.72 -17.79
N SER A 438 29.85 -2.54 -17.21
CA SER A 438 28.84 -1.59 -17.70
C SER A 438 29.32 -0.14 -17.58
N GLU A 439 29.85 0.23 -16.42
CA GLU A 439 30.37 1.57 -16.15
C GLU A 439 31.53 1.96 -17.06
N MET A 440 32.39 0.99 -17.38
CA MET A 440 33.52 1.16 -18.26
C MET A 440 33.19 0.92 -19.74
N ASN A 441 31.93 0.78 -20.10
CA ASN A 441 31.43 0.54 -21.47
C ASN A 441 32.13 -0.66 -22.17
N VAL A 442 32.45 -1.71 -21.42
CA VAL A 442 33.04 -2.94 -22.01
C VAL A 442 31.98 -3.62 -22.89
N PRO A 443 32.32 -3.96 -24.15
CA PRO A 443 31.36 -4.65 -25.02
C PRO A 443 30.82 -5.93 -24.38
N PRO A 444 29.51 -6.21 -24.48
CA PRO A 444 28.88 -7.36 -23.82
C PRO A 444 29.46 -8.72 -24.19
N SER A 445 29.99 -8.84 -25.41
CA SER A 445 30.60 -10.08 -25.91
C SER A 445 32.08 -10.24 -25.53
N ALA A 446 32.75 -9.18 -25.08
CA ALA A 446 34.17 -9.26 -24.73
C ALA A 446 34.38 -10.04 -23.43
N THR A 447 35.45 -10.83 -23.38
CA THR A 447 35.89 -11.55 -22.18
C THR A 447 37.16 -10.93 -21.62
N ALA A 448 37.38 -11.04 -20.31
CA ALA A 448 38.59 -10.54 -19.63
C ALA A 448 39.05 -11.55 -18.58
N PRO A 449 40.36 -11.63 -18.28
CA PRO A 449 40.81 -12.40 -17.14
C PRO A 449 40.39 -11.74 -15.84
N LEU A 450 40.06 -12.54 -14.82
CA LEU A 450 39.81 -12.11 -13.45
C LEU A 450 41.05 -12.40 -12.60
N ILE A 451 41.55 -11.38 -11.93
CA ILE A 451 42.68 -11.51 -11.01
C ILE A 451 42.21 -11.17 -9.60
N MET A 452 42.26 -12.15 -8.70
CA MET A 452 41.89 -11.95 -7.30
C MET A 452 43.10 -11.62 -6.45
N VAL A 453 43.03 -10.53 -5.71
CA VAL A 453 44.08 -10.06 -4.79
C VAL A 453 43.62 -10.20 -3.35
N GLY A 454 44.45 -10.77 -2.51
CA GLY A 454 44.16 -10.95 -1.09
C GLY A 454 43.17 -12.07 -0.78
N ALA A 455 42.92 -12.98 -1.72
CA ALA A 455 42.04 -14.12 -1.55
C ALA A 455 42.56 -15.09 -0.46
N ASN A 456 41.78 -15.29 0.59
CA ASN A 456 42.05 -16.30 1.63
C ASN A 456 41.75 -17.72 1.13
N ALA A 457 41.92 -18.73 2.00
CA ALA A 457 41.64 -20.14 1.66
C ALA A 457 40.16 -20.40 1.33
N VAL A 458 39.23 -19.69 2.01
CA VAL A 458 37.78 -19.83 1.77
C VAL A 458 37.43 -19.26 0.40
N THR A 459 37.86 -18.05 0.11
CA THR A 459 37.63 -17.39 -1.19
C THR A 459 38.27 -18.18 -2.32
N SER A 460 39.51 -18.72 -2.16
CA SER A 460 40.16 -19.58 -3.16
C SER A 460 39.35 -20.84 -3.43
N SER A 461 38.80 -21.48 -2.39
CA SER A 461 37.93 -22.65 -2.53
C SER A 461 36.60 -22.32 -3.23
N ARG A 462 35.95 -21.18 -2.91
CA ARG A 462 34.73 -20.69 -3.58
C ARG A 462 35.00 -20.42 -5.07
N LEU A 463 36.13 -19.76 -5.42
CA LEU A 463 36.53 -19.53 -6.80
C LEU A 463 36.65 -20.83 -7.60
N ALA A 464 37.30 -21.84 -7.03
CA ALA A 464 37.47 -23.13 -7.70
C ALA A 464 36.14 -23.88 -7.91
N ARG A 465 35.25 -23.86 -6.90
CA ARG A 465 33.92 -24.49 -7.02
C ARG A 465 33.00 -23.81 -8.03
N HIS A 466 33.07 -22.48 -8.13
CA HIS A 466 32.17 -21.69 -8.95
C HIS A 466 32.80 -21.12 -10.21
N GLU A 467 34.01 -21.57 -10.60
CA GLU A 467 34.74 -21.06 -11.75
C GLU A 467 33.91 -21.01 -13.03
N ALA A 468 33.23 -22.11 -13.35
CA ALA A 468 32.36 -22.19 -14.53
C ALA A 468 31.20 -21.19 -14.49
N ALA A 469 30.59 -20.98 -13.34
CA ALA A 469 29.51 -20.02 -13.15
C ALA A 469 30.03 -18.57 -13.28
N ILE A 470 31.15 -18.23 -12.64
CA ILE A 470 31.79 -16.91 -12.72
C ILE A 470 32.17 -16.60 -14.17
N CYS A 471 32.90 -17.51 -14.83
CA CYS A 471 33.30 -17.34 -16.21
C CYS A 471 32.12 -17.07 -17.14
N ARG A 472 31.07 -17.84 -17.01
CA ARG A 472 29.86 -17.69 -17.81
C ARG A 472 29.08 -16.40 -17.50
N LEU A 473 28.80 -16.15 -16.21
CA LEU A 473 27.90 -15.08 -15.80
C LEU A 473 28.54 -13.69 -15.84
N ALA A 474 29.84 -13.59 -15.53
CA ALA A 474 30.60 -12.33 -15.58
C ALA A 474 31.39 -12.12 -16.86
N ARG A 475 31.31 -13.06 -17.81
CA ARG A 475 32.14 -13.04 -19.05
C ARG A 475 33.64 -12.97 -18.73
N VAL A 476 34.08 -13.81 -17.82
CA VAL A 476 35.48 -13.98 -17.42
C VAL A 476 36.10 -15.07 -18.27
N GLU A 477 37.31 -14.84 -18.75
CA GLU A 477 38.08 -15.77 -19.59
C GLU A 477 38.82 -16.81 -18.74
N SER A 478 39.44 -16.35 -17.65
CA SER A 478 40.20 -17.17 -16.70
C SER A 478 40.23 -16.51 -15.33
N ILE A 479 40.46 -17.31 -14.29
CA ILE A 479 40.58 -16.84 -12.90
C ILE A 479 41.99 -17.16 -12.39
N SER A 480 42.66 -16.15 -11.81
CA SER A 480 43.97 -16.30 -11.19
C SER A 480 44.05 -15.47 -9.89
N THR A 481 45.06 -15.74 -9.07
CA THR A 481 45.37 -14.96 -7.87
C THR A 481 46.67 -14.22 -8.01
N ALA A 482 46.80 -13.05 -7.38
CA ALA A 482 48.03 -12.26 -7.35
C ALA A 482 48.17 -11.51 -6.01
N ASP A 483 49.41 -11.12 -5.67
CA ASP A 483 49.69 -10.34 -4.47
C ASP A 483 49.35 -8.86 -4.62
N LEU A 484 49.37 -8.36 -5.85
CA LEU A 484 49.15 -6.94 -6.15
C LEU A 484 48.18 -6.76 -7.31
N ALA A 485 47.37 -5.72 -7.24
CA ALA A 485 46.45 -5.35 -8.30
C ALA A 485 47.22 -4.90 -9.56
N PRO A 486 46.86 -5.40 -10.75
CA PRO A 486 47.49 -4.97 -12.00
C PRO A 486 47.12 -3.51 -12.31
N LYS A 487 48.08 -2.78 -12.90
CA LYS A 487 47.86 -1.40 -13.32
C LYS A 487 46.78 -1.33 -14.40
N GLY A 488 45.86 -0.38 -14.24
CA GLY A 488 44.78 -0.17 -15.21
C GLY A 488 43.65 -1.20 -15.15
N ALA A 489 43.52 -1.94 -14.06
CA ALA A 489 42.39 -2.83 -13.80
C ALA A 489 41.30 -2.10 -13.01
N ALA A 490 40.03 -2.37 -13.36
CA ALA A 490 38.91 -2.05 -12.48
C ALA A 490 38.99 -2.94 -11.24
N GLN A 491 38.75 -2.37 -10.06
CA GLN A 491 38.89 -3.06 -8.78
C GLN A 491 37.55 -3.08 -8.08
N ILE A 492 37.11 -4.24 -7.64
CA ILE A 492 35.85 -4.48 -6.93
C ILE A 492 36.18 -5.19 -5.62
N ILE A 493 35.76 -4.64 -4.49
CA ILE A 493 35.95 -5.27 -3.18
C ILE A 493 34.83 -6.31 -2.99
N VAL A 494 35.22 -7.55 -2.69
CA VAL A 494 34.31 -8.66 -2.43
C VAL A 494 34.79 -9.40 -1.18
N GLY A 495 34.11 -9.17 -0.07
CA GLY A 495 34.58 -9.65 1.24
C GLY A 495 35.95 -9.07 1.59
N GLU A 496 36.93 -9.94 1.89
CA GLU A 496 38.31 -9.57 2.21
C GLU A 496 39.21 -9.40 0.97
N ALA A 497 38.74 -9.83 -0.20
CA ALA A 497 39.53 -9.84 -1.43
C ALA A 497 39.14 -8.72 -2.39
N THR A 498 40.03 -8.40 -3.30
CA THR A 498 39.79 -7.46 -4.38
C THR A 498 39.80 -8.19 -5.73
N ALA A 499 38.66 -8.15 -6.41
CA ALA A 499 38.51 -8.65 -7.77
C ALA A 499 39.00 -7.58 -8.76
N CYS A 500 40.04 -7.90 -9.54
CA CYS A 500 40.63 -7.00 -10.51
C CYS A 500 40.31 -7.46 -11.92
N LEU A 501 39.74 -6.57 -12.73
CA LEU A 501 39.39 -6.80 -14.12
C LEU A 501 40.32 -5.94 -15.02
N PRO A 502 41.38 -6.50 -15.64
CA PRO A 502 42.24 -5.75 -16.56
C PRO A 502 41.46 -5.36 -17.82
N LEU A 503 41.31 -4.06 -18.05
CA LEU A 503 40.50 -3.51 -19.15
C LEU A 503 41.34 -2.95 -20.31
N GLY A 504 42.65 -2.90 -20.16
CA GLY A 504 43.56 -2.20 -21.11
C GLY A 504 43.51 -2.67 -22.56
N ASN A 505 43.05 -3.91 -22.80
CA ASN A 505 42.90 -4.47 -24.15
C ASN A 505 41.43 -4.45 -24.64
N LEU A 506 40.49 -4.03 -23.80
CA LEU A 506 39.06 -4.10 -24.08
C LEU A 506 38.39 -2.75 -24.32
N ILE A 507 39.02 -1.68 -23.82
CA ILE A 507 38.54 -0.31 -23.94
C ILE A 507 39.72 0.61 -24.31
N ASP A 508 39.41 1.70 -25.00
CA ASP A 508 40.36 2.80 -25.18
C ASP A 508 40.40 3.63 -23.88
N LEU A 509 41.42 3.38 -23.06
CA LEU A 509 41.62 4.06 -21.79
C LEU A 509 41.73 5.58 -21.94
N GLY A 510 42.21 6.09 -23.06
CA GLY A 510 42.31 7.52 -23.35
C GLY A 510 40.93 8.13 -23.56
N THR A 511 40.13 7.49 -24.39
CA THR A 511 38.74 7.91 -24.65
C THR A 511 37.88 7.81 -23.38
N GLU A 512 38.02 6.74 -22.61
CA GLU A 512 37.25 6.56 -21.35
C GLU A 512 37.66 7.56 -20.28
N LYS A 513 38.97 7.84 -20.13
CA LYS A 513 39.46 8.89 -19.23
C LYS A 513 38.84 10.25 -19.58
N ALA A 514 38.84 10.61 -20.86
CA ALA A 514 38.26 11.88 -21.32
C ALA A 514 36.74 11.94 -21.05
N ARG A 515 36.03 10.79 -21.19
CA ARG A 515 34.60 10.68 -20.86
C ARG A 515 34.35 10.92 -19.38
N ILE A 516 35.12 10.26 -18.50
CA ILE A 516 35.00 10.40 -17.04
C ILE A 516 35.33 11.83 -16.60
N GLU A 517 36.43 12.43 -17.11
CA GLU A 517 36.78 13.81 -16.83
C GLU A 517 35.65 14.79 -17.20
N LYS A 518 35.03 14.58 -18.37
CA LYS A 518 33.88 15.37 -18.79
C LYS A 518 32.65 15.17 -17.86
N ALA A 519 32.41 13.95 -17.40
CA ALA A 519 31.33 13.67 -16.44
C ALA A 519 31.61 14.32 -15.09
N ILE A 520 32.84 14.27 -14.58
CA ILE A 520 33.26 14.94 -13.35
C ILE A 520 32.96 16.45 -13.44
N VAL A 521 33.44 17.12 -14.49
CA VAL A 521 33.20 18.55 -14.70
C VAL A 521 31.72 18.89 -14.74
N LYS A 522 30.92 18.04 -15.39
CA LYS A 522 29.46 18.22 -15.43
C LYS A 522 28.83 18.09 -14.05
N ASN A 523 29.23 17.09 -13.27
CA ASN A 523 28.71 16.85 -11.92
C ASN A 523 29.15 17.97 -10.96
N GLU A 524 30.37 18.46 -11.05
CA GLU A 524 30.87 19.61 -10.30
C GLU A 524 30.04 20.88 -10.60
N GLN A 525 29.76 21.14 -11.88
CA GLN A 525 28.88 22.27 -12.28
C GLN A 525 27.46 22.13 -11.75
N GLU A 526 26.90 20.91 -11.75
CA GLU A 526 25.58 20.63 -11.21
C GLU A 526 25.58 20.80 -9.68
N LYS A 527 26.60 20.28 -8.96
CA LYS A 527 26.81 20.47 -7.53
C LYS A 527 26.87 21.94 -7.16
N ASP A 528 27.71 22.73 -7.85
CA ASP A 528 27.83 24.18 -7.63
C ASP A 528 26.51 24.91 -7.86
N ARG A 529 25.77 24.53 -8.91
CA ARG A 529 24.45 25.09 -9.20
C ARG A 529 23.45 24.78 -8.08
N LEU A 530 23.39 23.53 -7.60
CA LEU A 530 22.53 23.12 -6.51
C LEU A 530 22.94 23.77 -5.20
N GLY A 531 24.24 23.86 -4.90
CA GLY A 531 24.77 24.58 -3.73
C GLY A 531 24.36 26.04 -3.69
N LYS A 532 24.48 26.76 -4.83
CA LYS A 532 24.00 28.15 -4.97
C LYS A 532 22.49 28.27 -4.81
N LYS A 533 21.72 27.29 -5.31
CA LYS A 533 20.27 27.26 -5.19
C LYS A 533 19.85 27.02 -3.73
N LEU A 534 20.50 26.09 -3.04
CA LEU A 534 20.25 25.76 -1.64
C LEU A 534 20.77 26.79 -0.63
N SER A 535 21.72 27.65 -1.02
CA SER A 535 22.16 28.78 -0.20
C SER A 535 21.29 30.04 -0.35
N ASN A 536 20.34 30.04 -1.27
CA ASN A 536 19.42 31.16 -1.47
C ASN A 536 18.22 31.06 -0.50
N GLU A 537 18.23 31.85 0.55
CA GLU A 537 17.16 31.88 1.55
C GLU A 537 15.77 32.14 0.98
N LYS A 538 15.65 32.97 -0.07
CA LYS A 538 14.38 33.25 -0.75
C LYS A 538 13.86 32.02 -1.50
N PHE A 539 14.75 31.22 -2.05
CA PHE A 539 14.35 29.95 -2.69
C PHE A 539 13.85 28.97 -1.63
N ILE A 540 14.60 28.76 -0.54
CA ILE A 540 14.22 27.84 0.53
C ILE A 540 12.87 28.23 1.16
N ALA A 541 12.61 29.52 1.34
CA ALA A 541 11.38 30.02 1.97
C ALA A 541 10.13 29.90 1.06
N ASN A 542 10.29 29.92 -0.27
CA ASN A 542 9.17 29.99 -1.21
C ASN A 542 9.00 28.73 -2.09
N ALA A 543 9.99 27.84 -2.12
CA ALA A 543 9.92 26.61 -2.92
C ALA A 543 9.14 25.52 -2.15
N ASP A 544 8.56 24.59 -2.92
CA ASP A 544 7.93 23.40 -2.36
C ASP A 544 8.96 22.61 -1.52
N PRO A 545 8.62 22.22 -0.26
CA PRO A 545 9.51 21.46 0.61
C PRO A 545 10.07 20.18 -0.04
N ASP A 546 9.28 19.50 -0.87
CA ASP A 546 9.69 18.29 -1.57
C ASP A 546 10.78 18.58 -2.61
N VAL A 547 10.72 19.72 -3.30
CA VAL A 547 11.75 20.16 -4.25
C VAL A 547 13.05 20.51 -3.52
N VAL A 548 12.95 21.15 -2.36
CA VAL A 548 14.14 21.48 -1.55
C VAL A 548 14.80 20.21 -1.01
N ALA A 549 13.99 19.23 -0.57
CA ALA A 549 14.49 17.93 -0.09
C ALA A 549 15.20 17.16 -1.22
N ALA A 550 14.60 17.07 -2.40
CA ALA A 550 15.20 16.41 -3.57
C ALA A 550 16.51 17.10 -4.02
N ASP A 551 16.56 18.43 -4.04
CA ASP A 551 17.78 19.18 -4.38
C ASP A 551 18.90 18.94 -3.33
N ARG A 552 18.56 18.81 -2.04
CA ARG A 552 19.54 18.48 -0.98
C ARG A 552 20.08 17.06 -1.12
N GLU A 553 19.20 16.11 -1.36
CA GLU A 553 19.58 14.70 -1.60
C GLU A 553 20.50 14.60 -2.81
N ARG A 554 20.12 15.24 -3.91
CA ARG A 554 20.95 15.27 -5.13
C ARG A 554 22.28 15.98 -4.93
N HIS A 555 22.35 17.05 -4.14
CA HIS A 555 23.59 17.73 -3.80
C HIS A 555 24.52 16.81 -2.98
N ALA A 556 23.97 16.09 -2.00
CA ALA A 556 24.72 15.15 -1.16
C ALA A 556 25.26 13.95 -1.99
N GLU A 557 24.47 13.41 -2.94
CA GLU A 557 24.93 12.39 -3.88
C GLU A 557 26.13 12.85 -4.73
N LEU A 558 26.16 14.13 -5.10
CA LEU A 558 27.25 14.72 -5.90
C LEU A 558 28.48 15.09 -5.05
N GLU A 559 28.40 15.02 -3.72
CA GLU A 559 29.53 15.23 -2.80
C GLU A 559 30.30 13.93 -2.51
N GLY A 560 29.63 12.76 -2.52
CA GLY A 560 30.25 11.45 -2.32
C GLY A 560 30.76 10.87 -3.62
#